data_67561e7d3869420b73844316ea8b608e
#
_entry.id   67561e7d3869420b73844316ea8b608e
#
_cell.length_a   1.000
_cell.length_b   1.000
_cell.length_c   1.000
_cell.angle_alpha   90.00
_cell.angle_beta   90.00
_cell.angle_gamma   90.00
#
_symmetry.space_group_name_H-M   'P 1'
#
loop_
_entity.id
_entity.type
_entity.pdbx_description
1 polymer ?
#
loop_
_entity_poly.entity_id
_entity_poly.type
_entity_poly.pdbx_seq_one_letter_code
_entity_poly.pdbx_strand_id
1 'polypeptide(L)'
;MTRFEGFGPEVQKWFLGLEADNTKTYFTASRDFFEQSIRAQMHALLTELSRELGGEVKMFRQNRDVRFSADKSPYKTNTYGVIYGTELAAQGLYASVSADGLVAGSGYHMMARDQLERYREQVADARQGPELTKLVEKAEEAGLELWGERLATAPRGYRKDHERIELLRRKSLTLGATLDFGRGIGRTDGLRFVAATWRAAAPVTGWLDEHVGASTMPA
;
A
#
# COMPACT_ATOMS: atom_id res chain seq x y z
N MET A 1 21.38 -13.63 -7.71
CA MET A 1 20.22 -12.83 -7.26
C MET A 1 19.76 -13.36 -5.91
N THR A 2 19.55 -12.50 -4.94
CA THR A 2 19.07 -12.90 -3.61
C THR A 2 17.68 -13.45 -3.72
N ARG A 3 17.43 -14.61 -3.10
CA ARG A 3 16.12 -15.23 -2.99
C ARG A 3 15.43 -14.67 -1.74
N PHE A 4 14.11 -14.52 -1.77
CA PHE A 4 13.36 -14.20 -0.57
C PHE A 4 13.32 -15.42 0.37
N GLU A 5 13.80 -15.27 1.59
CA GLU A 5 13.83 -16.35 2.58
C GLU A 5 12.80 -16.15 3.70
N GLY A 6 12.17 -14.98 3.73
CA GLY A 6 11.20 -14.60 4.76
C GLY A 6 11.71 -13.47 5.66
N PHE A 7 10.91 -13.15 6.67
CA PHE A 7 11.25 -12.20 7.74
C PHE A 7 11.21 -12.92 9.09
N GLY A 8 12.37 -13.14 9.68
CA GLY A 8 12.48 -13.73 11.01
C GLY A 8 12.05 -12.78 12.13
N PRO A 9 11.85 -13.28 13.36
CA PRO A 9 11.43 -12.47 14.51
C PRO A 9 12.43 -11.35 14.86
N GLU A 10 13.69 -11.47 14.44
CA GLU A 10 14.71 -10.43 14.61
C GLU A 10 14.38 -9.16 13.81
N VAL A 11 13.67 -9.28 12.68
CA VAL A 11 13.21 -8.14 11.88
C VAL A 11 12.19 -7.33 12.69
N GLN A 12 11.24 -7.98 13.34
CA GLN A 12 10.29 -7.32 14.24
C GLN A 12 11.00 -6.59 15.39
N LYS A 13 11.93 -7.28 16.06
CA LYS A 13 12.73 -6.70 17.17
C LYS A 13 13.51 -5.47 16.70
N TRP A 14 14.07 -5.52 15.50
CA TRP A 14 14.81 -4.38 14.92
C TRP A 14 13.90 -3.17 14.72
N PHE A 15 12.68 -3.34 14.17
CA PHE A 15 11.73 -2.23 14.00
C PHE A 15 11.25 -1.68 15.35
N LEU A 16 10.94 -2.55 16.33
CA LEU A 16 10.59 -2.11 17.69
C LEU A 16 11.74 -1.30 18.33
N GLY A 17 12.99 -1.72 18.13
CA GLY A 17 14.16 -0.96 18.56
C GLY A 17 14.28 0.39 17.87
N LEU A 18 14.01 0.45 16.55
CA LEU A 18 14.01 1.70 15.79
C LEU A 18 12.86 2.64 16.22
N GLU A 19 11.72 2.12 16.60
CA GLU A 19 10.60 2.93 17.13
C GLU A 19 10.93 3.52 18.51
N ALA A 20 11.62 2.74 19.35
CA ALA A 20 12.06 3.17 20.67
C ALA A 20 13.23 4.18 20.60
N ASP A 21 14.15 4.02 19.66
CA ASP A 21 15.32 4.88 19.45
C ASP A 21 15.52 5.19 17.96
N ASN A 22 14.73 6.13 17.43
CA ASN A 22 14.82 6.53 16.02
C ASN A 22 15.95 7.53 15.78
N THR A 23 17.20 7.09 16.03
CA THR A 23 18.40 7.91 15.88
C THR A 23 19.36 7.37 14.84
N LYS A 24 20.28 8.24 14.38
CA LYS A 24 21.37 7.85 13.47
C LYS A 24 22.30 6.83 14.16
N THR A 25 22.46 6.91 15.47
CA THR A 25 23.30 5.99 16.25
C THR A 25 22.75 4.57 16.20
N TYR A 26 21.47 4.38 16.52
CA TYR A 26 20.80 3.07 16.43
C TYR A 26 20.89 2.49 15.01
N PHE A 27 20.50 3.29 14.00
CA PHE A 27 20.49 2.84 12.62
C PHE A 27 21.88 2.47 12.12
N THR A 28 22.91 3.27 12.43
CA THR A 28 24.29 3.00 12.00
C THR A 28 24.84 1.75 12.65
N ALA A 29 24.58 1.53 13.93
CA ALA A 29 25.04 0.35 14.67
C ALA A 29 24.43 -0.95 14.15
N SER A 30 23.22 -0.90 13.57
CA SER A 30 22.49 -2.08 13.05
C SER A 30 22.32 -2.09 11.53
N ARG A 31 23.09 -1.26 10.83
CA ARG A 31 22.92 -1.05 9.38
C ARG A 31 23.08 -2.32 8.55
N ASP A 32 24.06 -3.15 8.87
CA ASP A 32 24.32 -4.38 8.12
C ASP A 32 23.14 -5.35 8.22
N PHE A 33 22.54 -5.46 9.40
CA PHE A 33 21.32 -6.23 9.59
C PHE A 33 20.16 -5.66 8.76
N PHE A 34 19.96 -4.33 8.78
CA PHE A 34 18.95 -3.68 7.97
C PHE A 34 19.12 -3.97 6.48
N GLU A 35 20.31 -3.79 5.94
CA GLU A 35 20.55 -3.97 4.50
C GLU A 35 20.39 -5.45 4.08
N GLN A 36 20.87 -6.41 4.87
CA GLN A 36 20.88 -7.83 4.51
C GLN A 36 19.56 -8.52 4.83
N SER A 37 18.98 -8.29 6.01
CA SER A 37 17.83 -9.04 6.51
C SER A 37 16.49 -8.35 6.28
N ILE A 38 16.46 -7.04 6.05
CA ILE A 38 15.24 -6.30 5.83
C ILE A 38 15.14 -5.82 4.40
N ARG A 39 16.05 -4.94 3.97
CA ARG A 39 15.98 -4.30 2.66
C ARG A 39 16.20 -5.28 1.52
N ALA A 40 17.22 -6.12 1.62
CA ALA A 40 17.51 -7.13 0.60
C ALA A 40 16.38 -8.16 0.49
N GLN A 41 15.79 -8.58 1.63
CA GLN A 41 14.68 -9.51 1.63
C GLN A 41 13.41 -8.90 1.05
N MET A 42 13.09 -7.63 1.38
CA MET A 42 11.95 -6.93 0.76
C MET A 42 12.12 -6.77 -0.75
N HIS A 43 13.32 -6.42 -1.20
CA HIS A 43 13.63 -6.35 -2.62
C HIS A 43 13.50 -7.73 -3.30
N ALA A 44 13.97 -8.80 -2.65
CA ALA A 44 13.87 -10.15 -3.17
C ALA A 44 12.40 -10.61 -3.29
N LEU A 45 11.56 -10.35 -2.28
CA LEU A 45 10.12 -10.60 -2.30
C LEU A 45 9.47 -9.95 -3.54
N LEU A 46 9.68 -8.63 -3.69
CA LEU A 46 9.10 -7.88 -4.81
C LEU A 46 9.65 -8.35 -6.16
N THR A 47 10.95 -8.68 -6.25
CA THR A 47 11.56 -9.17 -7.48
C THR A 47 11.02 -10.55 -7.87
N GLU A 48 10.75 -11.44 -6.93
CA GLU A 48 10.13 -12.74 -7.24
C GLU A 48 8.71 -12.55 -7.76
N LEU A 49 7.93 -11.69 -7.14
CA LEU A 49 6.56 -11.39 -7.56
C LEU A 49 6.50 -10.63 -8.90
N SER A 50 7.43 -9.71 -9.17
CA SER A 50 7.48 -9.00 -10.45
C SER A 50 7.80 -9.91 -11.64
N ARG A 51 8.48 -11.03 -11.44
CA ARG A 51 8.70 -12.02 -12.51
C ARG A 51 7.42 -12.74 -12.92
N GLU A 52 6.49 -12.90 -11.98
CA GLU A 52 5.19 -13.52 -12.22
C GLU A 52 4.17 -12.52 -12.78
N LEU A 53 4.14 -11.31 -12.22
CA LEU A 53 3.12 -10.30 -12.47
C LEU A 53 3.54 -9.23 -13.49
N GLY A 54 4.79 -9.27 -13.93
CA GLY A 54 5.39 -8.20 -14.72
C GLY A 54 5.75 -6.97 -13.87
N GLY A 55 6.19 -5.92 -14.55
CA GLY A 55 6.49 -4.62 -13.96
C GLY A 55 7.90 -4.49 -13.39
N GLU A 56 8.19 -3.28 -12.92
CA GLU A 56 9.50 -2.88 -12.39
C GLU A 56 9.43 -2.60 -10.89
N VAL A 57 10.38 -3.16 -10.15
CA VAL A 57 10.50 -2.98 -8.70
C VAL A 57 11.18 -1.67 -8.38
N LYS A 58 10.52 -0.83 -7.58
CA LYS A 58 11.11 0.38 -6.99
C LYS A 58 11.11 0.29 -5.47
N MET A 59 12.31 0.22 -4.88
CA MET A 59 12.49 0.34 -3.43
C MET A 59 12.62 1.80 -3.01
N PHE A 60 12.02 2.15 -1.90
CA PHE A 60 12.10 3.50 -1.35
C PHE A 60 13.18 3.60 -0.26
N ARG A 61 13.76 4.81 -0.11
CA ARG A 61 14.77 5.08 0.91
C ARG A 61 14.18 4.98 2.31
N GLN A 62 14.98 4.55 3.26
CA GLN A 62 14.59 4.46 4.67
C GLN A 62 14.49 5.85 5.33
N ASN A 63 15.28 6.81 4.88
CA ASN A 63 15.23 8.16 5.41
C ASN A 63 13.89 8.85 5.13
N ARG A 64 13.38 9.54 6.13
CA ARG A 64 12.22 10.43 6.02
C ARG A 64 12.62 11.77 5.42
N ASP A 65 11.69 12.43 4.76
CA ASP A 65 11.76 13.86 4.48
C ASP A 65 11.09 14.61 5.63
N VAL A 66 11.93 15.16 6.50
CA VAL A 66 11.47 15.82 7.73
C VAL A 66 11.41 17.35 7.62
N ARG A 67 11.62 17.91 6.42
CA ARG A 67 11.69 19.37 6.23
C ARG A 67 10.42 20.07 6.74
N PHE A 68 9.26 19.53 6.43
CA PHE A 68 7.95 20.08 6.79
C PHE A 68 7.19 19.26 7.84
N SER A 69 7.83 18.26 8.45
CA SER A 69 7.23 17.41 9.49
C SER A 69 7.46 17.98 10.88
N ALA A 70 6.47 17.93 11.75
CA ALA A 70 6.63 18.18 13.19
C ALA A 70 7.51 17.10 13.85
N ASP A 71 7.31 15.85 13.47
CA ASP A 71 8.16 14.74 13.88
C ASP A 71 9.47 14.75 13.06
N LYS A 72 10.59 14.90 13.77
CA LYS A 72 11.95 14.99 13.20
C LYS A 72 12.69 13.65 13.21
N SER A 73 12.04 12.55 13.54
CA SER A 73 12.61 11.21 13.46
C SER A 73 13.18 10.94 12.06
N PRO A 74 14.47 10.60 11.92
CA PRO A 74 15.14 10.57 10.62
C PRO A 74 14.77 9.39 9.75
N TYR A 75 14.23 8.29 10.32
CA TYR A 75 13.94 7.07 9.60
C TYR A 75 12.45 6.70 9.65
N LYS A 76 11.99 6.04 8.60
CA LYS A 76 10.67 5.40 8.57
C LYS A 76 10.70 4.15 9.45
N THR A 77 9.57 3.86 10.09
CA THR A 77 9.37 2.65 10.90
C THR A 77 8.89 1.46 10.08
N ASN A 78 8.93 1.59 8.74
CA ASN A 78 8.69 0.52 7.79
C ASN A 78 9.69 0.57 6.62
N THR A 79 9.91 -0.57 5.97
CA THR A 79 10.64 -0.66 4.71
C THR A 79 9.70 -1.13 3.63
N TYR A 80 9.63 -0.41 2.51
CA TYR A 80 8.66 -0.70 1.46
C TYR A 80 9.20 -0.51 0.05
N GLY A 81 8.49 -1.13 -0.87
CA GLY A 81 8.65 -0.94 -2.29
C GLY A 81 7.33 -1.09 -3.05
N VAL A 82 7.37 -0.78 -4.33
CA VAL A 82 6.24 -0.85 -5.25
C VAL A 82 6.69 -1.52 -6.55
N ILE A 83 5.83 -2.33 -7.14
CA ILE A 83 5.98 -2.82 -8.51
C ILE A 83 5.08 -1.95 -9.39
N TYR A 84 5.66 -1.25 -10.35
CA TYR A 84 4.95 -0.42 -11.32
C TYR A 84 4.85 -1.11 -12.69
N GLY A 85 3.84 -0.74 -13.48
CA GLY A 85 3.69 -1.23 -14.85
C GLY A 85 3.18 -2.67 -14.93
N THR A 86 2.39 -3.10 -13.95
CA THR A 86 1.71 -4.40 -13.96
C THR A 86 0.33 -4.27 -14.58
N GLU A 87 -0.22 -5.37 -15.10
CA GLU A 87 -1.61 -5.43 -15.58
C GLU A 87 -2.65 -5.39 -14.44
N LEU A 88 -2.22 -5.69 -13.20
CA LEU A 88 -3.12 -5.72 -12.04
C LEU A 88 -3.42 -4.33 -11.47
N ALA A 89 -2.55 -3.34 -11.68
CA ALA A 89 -2.71 -2.00 -11.12
C ALA A 89 -1.81 -1.00 -11.83
N ALA A 90 -2.38 0.01 -12.49
CA ALA A 90 -1.62 1.07 -13.16
C ALA A 90 -0.82 1.94 -12.17
N GLN A 91 -1.34 2.17 -10.96
CA GLN A 91 -0.68 2.96 -9.91
C GLN A 91 0.34 2.18 -9.08
N GLY A 92 0.42 0.86 -9.28
CA GLY A 92 1.42 -0.02 -8.67
C GLY A 92 0.91 -0.88 -7.52
N LEU A 93 1.70 -1.92 -7.24
CA LEU A 93 1.47 -2.92 -6.22
C LEU A 93 2.43 -2.65 -5.05
N TYR A 94 1.89 -2.26 -3.90
CA TYR A 94 2.64 -1.88 -2.71
C TYR A 94 2.84 -3.08 -1.78
N ALA A 95 4.05 -3.20 -1.21
CA ALA A 95 4.29 -4.03 -0.03
C ALA A 95 5.30 -3.38 0.91
N SER A 96 5.13 -3.61 2.21
CA SER A 96 6.03 -3.12 3.27
C SER A 96 6.15 -4.10 4.42
N VAL A 97 7.24 -3.99 5.16
CA VAL A 97 7.46 -4.69 6.43
C VAL A 97 7.74 -3.68 7.54
N SER A 98 7.16 -3.88 8.72
CA SER A 98 7.31 -3.05 9.93
C SER A 98 7.33 -3.93 11.17
N ALA A 99 7.25 -3.34 12.36
CA ALA A 99 7.05 -4.09 13.62
C ALA A 99 5.71 -4.85 13.63
N ASP A 100 4.69 -4.35 12.95
CA ASP A 100 3.35 -4.95 12.91
C ASP A 100 3.27 -6.18 12.00
N GLY A 101 4.17 -6.30 11.01
CA GLY A 101 4.16 -7.41 10.08
C GLY A 101 4.45 -7.03 8.64
N LEU A 102 4.04 -7.92 7.73
CA LEU A 102 4.11 -7.73 6.28
C LEU A 102 2.76 -7.20 5.78
N VAL A 103 2.80 -6.04 5.15
CA VAL A 103 1.63 -5.37 4.58
C VAL A 103 1.69 -5.48 3.06
N ALA A 104 0.56 -5.75 2.43
CA ALA A 104 0.39 -5.66 0.99
C ALA A 104 -0.87 -4.86 0.67
N GLY A 105 -0.85 -4.10 -0.43
CA GLY A 105 -2.01 -3.33 -0.86
C GLY A 105 -1.87 -2.78 -2.27
N SER A 106 -2.99 -2.32 -2.81
CA SER A 106 -3.08 -1.69 -4.12
C SER A 106 -4.23 -0.69 -4.17
N GLY A 107 -4.21 0.17 -5.17
CA GLY A 107 -5.23 1.20 -5.38
C GLY A 107 -4.63 2.60 -5.56
N TYR A 108 -5.48 3.61 -5.48
CA TYR A 108 -5.10 5.01 -5.66
C TYR A 108 -4.84 5.68 -4.31
N HIS A 109 -3.55 5.69 -3.89
CA HIS A 109 -3.12 6.22 -2.58
C HIS A 109 -3.34 7.74 -2.45
N MET A 110 -3.10 8.49 -3.51
CA MET A 110 -3.39 9.92 -3.58
C MET A 110 -4.00 10.21 -4.95
N MET A 111 -5.22 10.73 -4.97
CA MET A 111 -5.84 11.19 -6.19
C MET A 111 -5.59 12.69 -6.36
N ALA A 112 -5.11 13.08 -7.52
CA ALA A 112 -5.05 14.49 -7.93
C ALA A 112 -6.48 15.05 -8.04
N ARG A 113 -6.60 16.37 -8.15
CA ARG A 113 -7.91 17.03 -8.17
C ARG A 113 -8.80 16.53 -9.31
N ASP A 114 -8.25 16.40 -10.51
CA ASP A 114 -8.96 15.90 -11.68
C ASP A 114 -9.38 14.42 -11.54
N GLN A 115 -8.54 13.61 -10.89
CA GLN A 115 -8.87 12.23 -10.56
C GLN A 115 -10.00 12.15 -9.53
N LEU A 116 -9.97 13.01 -8.48
CA LEU A 116 -11.04 13.07 -7.49
C LEU A 116 -12.38 13.53 -8.08
N GLU A 117 -12.36 14.42 -9.07
CA GLU A 117 -13.55 14.85 -9.78
C GLU A 117 -14.15 13.66 -10.55
N ARG A 118 -13.36 12.99 -11.40
CA ARG A 118 -13.79 11.78 -12.13
C ARG A 118 -14.25 10.66 -11.18
N TYR A 119 -13.48 10.37 -10.13
CA TYR A 119 -13.83 9.36 -9.14
C TYR A 119 -15.23 9.61 -8.53
N ARG A 120 -15.51 10.83 -8.09
CA ARG A 120 -16.80 11.18 -7.50
C ARG A 120 -17.95 11.12 -8.49
N GLU A 121 -17.74 11.55 -9.72
CA GLU A 121 -18.72 11.41 -10.80
C GLU A 121 -19.09 9.95 -11.04
N GLN A 122 -18.10 9.07 -11.13
CA GLN A 122 -18.32 7.65 -11.35
C GLN A 122 -18.95 6.95 -10.12
N VAL A 123 -18.54 7.33 -8.90
CA VAL A 123 -19.20 6.82 -7.67
C VAL A 123 -20.67 7.26 -7.57
N ALA A 124 -21.00 8.46 -8.04
CA ALA A 124 -22.38 8.95 -8.05
C ALA A 124 -23.22 8.37 -9.21
N ASP A 125 -22.59 7.89 -10.26
CA ASP A 125 -23.27 7.30 -11.41
C ASP A 125 -24.13 6.09 -11.01
N ALA A 126 -25.27 5.93 -11.68
CA ALA A 126 -26.25 4.90 -11.37
C ALA A 126 -25.81 3.46 -11.72
N ARG A 127 -24.80 3.31 -12.59
CA ARG A 127 -24.25 2.00 -12.99
C ARG A 127 -22.90 1.75 -12.31
N GLN A 128 -21.99 2.70 -12.45
CA GLN A 128 -20.59 2.54 -11.99
C GLN A 128 -20.47 2.55 -10.47
N GLY A 129 -21.28 3.37 -9.77
CA GLY A 129 -21.24 3.44 -8.32
C GLY A 129 -21.65 2.14 -7.62
N PRO A 130 -22.80 1.51 -7.96
CA PRO A 130 -23.14 0.19 -7.42
C PRO A 130 -22.16 -0.91 -7.79
N GLU A 131 -21.50 -0.85 -8.96
CA GLU A 131 -20.47 -1.78 -9.34
C GLU A 131 -19.26 -1.67 -8.41
N LEU A 132 -18.71 -0.45 -8.22
CA LEU A 132 -17.61 -0.23 -7.28
C LEU A 132 -17.97 -0.71 -5.87
N THR A 133 -19.18 -0.41 -5.39
CA THR A 133 -19.64 -0.86 -4.06
C THR A 133 -19.51 -2.37 -3.92
N LYS A 134 -20.01 -3.13 -4.88
CA LYS A 134 -19.93 -4.60 -4.89
C LYS A 134 -18.47 -5.12 -4.97
N LEU A 135 -17.60 -4.43 -5.71
CA LEU A 135 -16.20 -4.81 -5.80
C LEU A 135 -15.47 -4.58 -4.46
N VAL A 136 -15.76 -3.48 -3.80
CA VAL A 136 -15.21 -3.18 -2.46
C VAL A 136 -15.72 -4.20 -1.44
N GLU A 137 -17.02 -4.47 -1.38
CA GLU A 137 -17.62 -5.47 -0.50
C GLU A 137 -16.97 -6.86 -0.67
N LYS A 138 -16.77 -7.30 -1.90
CA LYS A 138 -16.09 -8.58 -2.18
C LYS A 138 -14.63 -8.59 -1.72
N ALA A 139 -13.93 -7.48 -1.86
CA ALA A 139 -12.56 -7.37 -1.37
C ALA A 139 -12.50 -7.42 0.17
N GLU A 140 -13.46 -6.76 0.85
CA GLU A 140 -13.60 -6.82 2.31
C GLU A 140 -13.98 -8.25 2.79
N GLU A 141 -14.90 -8.93 2.09
CA GLU A 141 -15.22 -10.35 2.34
C GLU A 141 -14.01 -11.28 2.17
N ALA A 142 -13.09 -10.92 1.27
CA ALA A 142 -11.81 -11.62 1.08
C ALA A 142 -10.75 -11.27 2.15
N GLY A 143 -11.10 -10.45 3.15
CA GLY A 143 -10.25 -10.06 4.26
C GLY A 143 -9.37 -8.84 4.01
N LEU A 144 -9.66 -8.05 2.97
CA LEU A 144 -8.97 -6.78 2.75
C LEU A 144 -9.64 -5.66 3.52
N GLU A 145 -8.84 -4.70 3.95
CA GLU A 145 -9.30 -3.47 4.57
C GLU A 145 -9.23 -2.31 3.58
N LEU A 146 -10.22 -1.43 3.67
CA LEU A 146 -10.28 -0.21 2.87
C LEU A 146 -9.52 0.93 3.57
N TRP A 147 -8.34 1.27 3.05
CA TRP A 147 -7.46 2.30 3.59
C TRP A 147 -7.62 3.64 2.88
N GLY A 148 -7.01 4.66 3.47
CA GLY A 148 -6.85 5.97 2.88
C GLY A 148 -7.66 7.07 3.55
N GLU A 149 -7.35 8.30 3.16
CA GLU A 149 -7.98 9.50 3.72
C GLU A 149 -9.41 9.69 3.25
N ARG A 150 -10.24 10.25 4.14
CA ARG A 150 -11.61 10.65 3.82
C ARG A 150 -11.93 12.04 4.37
N LEU A 151 -12.84 12.74 3.71
CA LEU A 151 -13.42 13.99 4.22
C LEU A 151 -14.29 13.71 5.46
N ALA A 152 -14.31 14.65 6.39
CA ALA A 152 -15.21 14.59 7.54
C ALA A 152 -16.70 14.79 7.15
N THR A 153 -16.94 15.53 6.04
CA THR A 153 -18.29 15.86 5.56
C THR A 153 -18.45 15.47 4.09
N ALA A 154 -19.67 15.52 3.58
CA ALA A 154 -19.95 15.30 2.17
C ALA A 154 -19.13 16.27 1.29
N PRO A 155 -18.55 15.82 0.18
CA PRO A 155 -17.88 16.71 -0.77
C PRO A 155 -18.89 17.67 -1.41
N ARG A 156 -18.37 18.84 -1.85
CA ARG A 156 -19.21 19.87 -2.48
C ARG A 156 -19.92 19.28 -3.71
N GLY A 157 -21.22 19.55 -3.83
CA GLY A 157 -22.07 19.09 -4.93
C GLY A 157 -22.79 17.75 -4.65
N TYR A 158 -22.48 17.08 -3.54
CA TYR A 158 -23.11 15.80 -3.18
C TYR A 158 -23.93 15.92 -1.88
N ARG A 159 -25.06 15.23 -1.85
CA ARG A 159 -25.94 15.21 -0.67
C ARG A 159 -25.33 14.38 0.44
N LYS A 160 -25.57 14.78 1.71
CA LYS A 160 -25.06 14.06 2.90
C LYS A 160 -25.70 12.68 3.08
N ASP A 161 -26.91 12.49 2.56
CA ASP A 161 -27.68 11.27 2.59
C ASP A 161 -27.57 10.42 1.31
N HIS A 162 -26.57 10.69 0.48
CA HIS A 162 -26.32 9.88 -0.71
C HIS A 162 -25.96 8.44 -0.31
N GLU A 163 -26.57 7.44 -0.96
CA GLU A 163 -26.40 6.01 -0.65
C GLU A 163 -24.93 5.53 -0.62
N ARG A 164 -24.06 6.14 -1.42
CA ARG A 164 -22.62 5.86 -1.49
C ARG A 164 -21.77 6.97 -0.87
N ILE A 165 -22.28 7.66 0.16
CA ILE A 165 -21.60 8.84 0.73
C ILE A 165 -20.22 8.48 1.31
N GLU A 166 -20.04 7.29 1.86
CA GLU A 166 -18.76 6.87 2.42
C GLU A 166 -17.66 6.71 1.34
N LEU A 167 -18.03 6.25 0.15
CA LEU A 167 -17.12 6.22 -1.00
C LEU A 167 -16.88 7.65 -1.53
N LEU A 168 -17.91 8.48 -1.67
CA LEU A 168 -17.77 9.87 -2.14
C LEU A 168 -16.86 10.73 -1.26
N ARG A 169 -16.79 10.44 0.03
CA ARG A 169 -15.91 11.13 0.99
C ARG A 169 -14.44 10.75 0.85
N ARG A 170 -14.11 9.65 0.16
CA ARG A 170 -12.73 9.20 -0.01
C ARG A 170 -11.90 10.20 -0.80
N LYS A 171 -10.64 10.41 -0.36
CA LYS A 171 -9.60 11.17 -1.06
C LYS A 171 -8.56 10.23 -1.69
N SER A 172 -8.57 9.00 -1.23
CA SER A 172 -7.81 7.86 -1.73
C SER A 172 -8.66 6.60 -1.59
N LEU A 173 -8.44 5.64 -2.47
CA LEU A 173 -9.08 4.33 -2.42
C LEU A 173 -8.00 3.26 -2.59
N THR A 174 -7.56 2.70 -1.48
CA THR A 174 -6.59 1.61 -1.43
C THR A 174 -7.14 0.47 -0.61
N LEU A 175 -6.87 -0.73 -1.04
CA LEU A 175 -7.23 -1.97 -0.37
C LEU A 175 -5.96 -2.73 -0.01
N GLY A 176 -5.93 -3.32 1.17
CA GLY A 176 -4.80 -4.11 1.59
C GLY A 176 -5.08 -4.93 2.83
N ALA A 177 -4.06 -5.68 3.23
CA ALA A 177 -4.10 -6.51 4.42
C ALA A 177 -2.73 -6.54 5.10
N THR A 178 -2.71 -7.00 6.34
CA THR A 178 -1.51 -7.21 7.14
C THR A 178 -1.39 -8.67 7.53
N LEU A 179 -0.22 -9.25 7.33
CA LEU A 179 0.17 -10.55 7.87
C LEU A 179 1.06 -10.31 9.09
N ASP A 180 0.54 -10.61 10.27
CA ASP A 180 1.26 -10.45 11.52
C ASP A 180 2.55 -11.29 11.57
N PHE A 181 3.55 -10.81 12.30
CA PHE A 181 4.82 -11.52 12.43
C PHE A 181 4.68 -12.90 13.05
N GLY A 182 3.87 -13.07 14.09
CA GLY A 182 3.76 -14.31 14.85
C GLY A 182 5.15 -14.82 15.29
N ARG A 183 5.55 -15.98 14.79
CA ARG A 183 6.88 -16.57 15.01
C ARG A 183 7.88 -16.25 13.89
N GLY A 184 7.52 -15.38 12.98
CA GLY A 184 8.24 -15.01 11.76
C GLY A 184 7.40 -15.30 10.52
N ILE A 185 7.69 -14.58 9.45
CA ILE A 185 6.99 -14.71 8.16
C ILE A 185 7.85 -15.56 7.25
N GLY A 186 7.46 -16.83 7.07
CA GLY A 186 8.17 -17.76 6.19
C GLY A 186 8.05 -17.34 4.71
N ARG A 187 8.99 -17.85 3.90
CA ARG A 187 9.06 -17.54 2.46
C ARG A 187 7.72 -17.79 1.74
N THR A 188 7.19 -19.00 1.90
CA THR A 188 5.95 -19.39 1.19
C THR A 188 4.75 -18.56 1.64
N ASP A 189 4.64 -18.30 2.94
CA ASP A 189 3.53 -17.52 3.50
C ASP A 189 3.60 -16.07 3.08
N GLY A 190 4.79 -15.45 3.11
CA GLY A 190 4.98 -14.08 2.66
C GLY A 190 4.66 -13.88 1.18
N LEU A 191 5.19 -14.73 0.29
CA LEU A 191 4.91 -14.65 -1.15
C LEU A 191 3.43 -14.86 -1.45
N ARG A 192 2.82 -15.90 -0.86
CA ARG A 192 1.41 -16.22 -1.04
C ARG A 192 0.50 -15.11 -0.53
N PHE A 193 0.78 -14.59 0.66
CA PHE A 193 0.01 -13.49 1.25
C PHE A 193 0.00 -12.26 0.35
N VAL A 194 1.18 -11.79 -0.07
CA VAL A 194 1.29 -10.59 -0.91
C VAL A 194 0.59 -10.78 -2.25
N ALA A 195 0.84 -11.91 -2.92
CA ALA A 195 0.20 -12.21 -4.21
C ALA A 195 -1.33 -12.32 -4.09
N ALA A 196 -1.85 -12.98 -3.05
CA ALA A 196 -3.28 -13.13 -2.81
C ALA A 196 -3.96 -11.78 -2.53
N THR A 197 -3.35 -10.93 -1.70
CA THR A 197 -3.83 -9.58 -1.40
C THR A 197 -3.95 -8.72 -2.66
N TRP A 198 -2.91 -8.71 -3.49
CA TRP A 198 -2.95 -7.94 -4.73
C TRP A 198 -3.98 -8.44 -5.73
N ARG A 199 -4.13 -9.78 -5.88
CA ARG A 199 -5.17 -10.35 -6.75
C ARG A 199 -6.58 -10.05 -6.24
N ALA A 200 -6.78 -10.06 -4.92
CA ALA A 200 -8.09 -9.71 -4.34
C ALA A 200 -8.42 -8.22 -4.50
N ALA A 201 -7.42 -7.33 -4.49
CA ALA A 201 -7.59 -5.90 -4.75
C ALA A 201 -7.76 -5.56 -6.25
N ALA A 202 -7.29 -6.43 -7.16
CA ALA A 202 -7.24 -6.15 -8.61
C ALA A 202 -8.58 -5.73 -9.24
N PRO A 203 -9.76 -6.30 -8.89
CA PRO A 203 -11.02 -5.82 -9.46
C PRO A 203 -11.33 -4.35 -9.14
N VAL A 204 -11.00 -3.90 -7.93
CA VAL A 204 -11.20 -2.49 -7.53
C VAL A 204 -10.17 -1.59 -8.22
N THR A 205 -8.91 -2.02 -8.32
CA THR A 205 -7.89 -1.24 -9.03
C THR A 205 -8.18 -1.16 -10.52
N GLY A 206 -8.66 -2.23 -11.15
CA GLY A 206 -9.10 -2.23 -12.54
C GLY A 206 -10.25 -1.25 -12.78
N TRP A 207 -11.24 -1.21 -11.90
CA TRP A 207 -12.32 -0.22 -11.97
C TRP A 207 -11.76 1.22 -11.85
N LEU A 208 -10.81 1.46 -10.95
CA LEU A 208 -10.16 2.78 -10.83
C LEU A 208 -9.36 3.15 -12.08
N ASP A 209 -8.63 2.21 -12.64
CA ASP A 209 -7.82 2.43 -13.86
C ASP A 209 -8.71 2.75 -15.07
N GLU A 210 -9.88 2.10 -15.19
CA GLU A 210 -10.84 2.31 -16.28
C GLU A 210 -11.60 3.64 -16.13
N HIS A 211 -12.07 3.95 -14.93
CA HIS A 211 -13.03 5.05 -14.72
C HIS A 211 -12.40 6.34 -14.18
N VAL A 212 -11.23 6.24 -13.54
CA VAL A 212 -10.51 7.40 -12.98
C VAL A 212 -9.25 7.70 -13.80
N GLY A 213 -8.43 6.68 -14.05
CA GLY A 213 -7.23 6.76 -14.88
C GLY A 213 -6.13 7.67 -14.32
N ALA A 214 -5.13 7.95 -15.14
CA ALA A 214 -4.03 8.83 -14.79
C ALA A 214 -4.48 10.30 -14.65
N SER A 215 -3.76 11.07 -13.81
CA SER A 215 -3.96 12.52 -13.75
C SER A 215 -3.46 13.20 -15.05
N THR A 216 -4.24 14.15 -15.52
CA THR A 216 -3.88 15.03 -16.64
C THR A 216 -3.34 16.38 -16.17
N MET A 217 -3.28 16.60 -14.86
CA MET A 217 -2.72 17.82 -14.27
C MET A 217 -1.18 17.78 -14.30
N PRO A 218 -0.50 18.91 -14.48
CA PRO A 218 0.95 18.95 -14.35
C PRO A 218 1.39 18.56 -12.93
N ALA A 219 2.51 17.84 -12.85
CA ALA A 219 3.11 17.38 -11.61
C ALA A 219 3.68 18.51 -10.76
#